data_82341f7b44bb0f3eccc74201b043d0ec
#
_entry.id   82341f7b44bb0f3eccc74201b043d0ec
#
_cell.length_a   1.000
_cell.length_b   1.000
_cell.length_c   1.000
_cell.angle_alpha   90.00
_cell.angle_beta   90.00
_cell.angle_gamma   90.00
#
_symmetry.space_group_name_H-M   'P 1'
#
loop_
_entity.id
_entity.type
_entity.pdbx_description
1 polymer ?
#
loop_
_entity_poly.entity_id
_entity_poly.type
_entity_poly.pdbx_seq_one_letter_code
_entity_poly.pdbx_strand_id
1 'polypeptide(L)'
;MSEYFLEQEGGIKKELKLINSGAFGCIYSPNLTCKGNIGTTKYITKIQKNERSIVNELRISKKIRHIAGYARFFAPVLKSCEVKIAKDRVKDLKKCEVFENTSEKQIEGSTYISMKTRYVGDKDLRAHLFSNMNPDVFLRELWKTHIHLLKGIQKLFKYKIVHYDLKYNNIIFNKDRNEPNIIDFGQSWTVDDLQIEKQLSVVFFVFDQYDYWCIDILICCYIIQHVGIIKAKTEKVTEQEIDHIYDVFIHGREPKYESTGDNRKKIVSDVYLYNILQTPTKMTNFQIAFREYADQFINKRTWWDLYEDLRKNANTWDSYSLSIIYLNLLDNVFLSSQELYRNIVNRSNTRLPKYVELMERIVYSVPGKRPSVQTVLSEIELLSKK
;
A
#
# COMPACT_ATOMS: atom_id res chain seq x y z
N MET A 1 -30.77 36.55 39.04
CA MET A 1 -31.65 35.86 38.09
C MET A 1 -30.89 35.85 36.77
N SER A 2 -30.24 34.77 36.46
CA SER A 2 -29.55 34.55 35.19
C SER A 2 -30.24 33.38 34.50
N GLU A 3 -30.93 33.70 33.42
CA GLU A 3 -31.61 32.70 32.57
C GLU A 3 -30.57 31.87 31.82
N TYR A 4 -30.60 30.57 32.08
CA TYR A 4 -29.91 29.57 31.25
C TYR A 4 -30.75 29.32 30.00
N PHE A 5 -30.30 29.84 28.87
CA PHE A 5 -30.80 29.39 27.57
C PHE A 5 -30.23 28.00 27.26
N LEU A 6 -31.09 27.00 27.42
CA LEU A 6 -30.86 25.68 26.84
C LEU A 6 -31.17 25.74 25.33
N GLU A 7 -30.17 25.89 24.49
CA GLU A 7 -30.30 25.60 23.08
C GLU A 7 -30.58 24.11 22.89
N GLN A 8 -31.82 23.78 22.61
CA GLN A 8 -32.20 22.49 22.04
C GLN A 8 -31.74 22.46 20.58
N GLU A 9 -30.49 22.04 20.31
CA GLU A 9 -30.13 21.57 18.99
C GLU A 9 -31.01 20.37 18.64
N GLY A 10 -31.92 20.54 17.70
CA GLY A 10 -32.72 19.48 17.08
C GLY A 10 -31.80 18.39 16.53
N GLY A 11 -31.69 17.31 17.28
CA GLY A 11 -30.74 16.24 17.00
C GLY A 11 -31.09 15.51 15.73
N ILE A 12 -30.47 15.88 14.60
CA ILE A 12 -30.38 15.01 13.43
C ILE A 12 -29.70 13.71 13.92
N LYS A 13 -30.43 12.61 13.94
CA LYS A 13 -29.86 11.28 14.24
C LYS A 13 -28.71 11.04 13.29
N LYS A 14 -27.48 11.19 13.78
CA LYS A 14 -26.28 10.90 13.00
C LYS A 14 -26.31 9.43 12.64
N GLU A 15 -26.45 9.12 11.37
CA GLU A 15 -26.47 7.77 10.85
C GLU A 15 -25.04 7.26 10.64
N LEU A 16 -24.80 6.00 11.00
CA LEU A 16 -23.53 5.33 10.75
C LEU A 16 -23.48 4.92 9.26
N LYS A 17 -22.53 5.46 8.51
CA LYS A 17 -22.36 5.16 7.09
C LYS A 17 -21.14 4.30 6.88
N LEU A 18 -21.29 3.21 6.13
CA LEU A 18 -20.18 2.44 5.60
C LEU A 18 -19.46 3.30 4.56
N ILE A 19 -18.16 3.53 4.76
CA ILE A 19 -17.31 4.27 3.80
C ILE A 19 -16.58 3.30 2.87
N ASN A 20 -16.04 2.23 3.44
CA ASN A 20 -15.27 1.23 2.70
C ASN A 20 -15.41 -0.15 3.35
N SER A 21 -15.34 -1.18 2.51
CA SER A 21 -15.33 -2.58 2.87
C SER A 21 -14.07 -3.22 2.29
N GLY A 22 -13.40 -4.06 3.05
CA GLY A 22 -12.22 -4.78 2.61
C GLY A 22 -12.07 -6.11 3.36
N ALA A 23 -11.15 -6.96 2.89
CA ALA A 23 -10.93 -8.31 3.40
C ALA A 23 -10.71 -8.38 4.92
N PHE A 24 -10.17 -7.32 5.52
CA PHE A 24 -9.83 -7.28 6.95
C PHE A 24 -10.84 -6.54 7.82
N GLY A 25 -11.88 -5.92 7.27
CA GLY A 25 -12.87 -5.19 8.05
C GLY A 25 -13.49 -4.03 7.31
N CYS A 26 -14.33 -3.28 8.00
CA CYS A 26 -15.13 -2.21 7.42
C CYS A 26 -14.94 -0.89 8.12
N ILE A 27 -14.95 0.16 7.33
CA ILE A 27 -14.71 1.54 7.78
C ILE A 27 -16.03 2.30 7.79
N TYR A 28 -16.32 2.90 8.93
CA TYR A 28 -17.55 3.64 9.17
C TYR A 28 -17.29 5.09 9.58
N SER A 29 -18.16 5.99 9.13
CA SER A 29 -18.24 7.41 9.58
C SER A 29 -19.69 7.76 9.95
N PRO A 30 -19.90 8.56 11.00
CA PRO A 30 -18.94 8.99 12.04
C PRO A 30 -18.36 7.81 12.81
N ASN A 31 -17.30 8.04 13.61
CA ASN A 31 -16.72 6.95 14.39
C ASN A 31 -17.68 6.39 15.44
N LEU A 32 -17.53 5.11 15.75
CA LEU A 32 -18.13 4.47 16.92
C LEU A 32 -17.23 4.67 18.14
N THR A 33 -17.84 5.02 19.27
CA THR A 33 -17.16 5.04 20.56
C THR A 33 -17.06 3.63 21.14
N CYS A 34 -16.21 3.43 22.14
CA CYS A 34 -16.08 2.13 22.82
C CYS A 34 -17.38 1.69 23.54
N LYS A 35 -18.32 2.58 23.74
CA LYS A 35 -19.68 2.28 24.27
C LYS A 35 -20.69 1.98 23.18
N GLY A 36 -20.28 1.89 21.91
CA GLY A 36 -21.17 1.64 20.76
C GLY A 36 -21.96 2.86 20.29
N ASN A 37 -21.76 4.05 20.89
CA ASN A 37 -22.46 5.26 20.48
C ASN A 37 -21.77 5.90 19.26
N ILE A 38 -22.53 6.65 18.46
CA ILE A 38 -21.98 7.45 17.36
C ILE A 38 -21.20 8.63 17.94
N GLY A 39 -19.96 8.79 17.46
CA GLY A 39 -19.07 9.87 17.83
C GLY A 39 -19.11 11.05 16.85
N THR A 40 -17.95 11.55 16.46
CA THR A 40 -17.81 12.74 15.60
C THR A 40 -17.33 12.39 14.20
N THR A 41 -17.62 13.25 13.22
CA THR A 41 -17.15 13.12 11.83
C THR A 41 -15.65 13.40 11.65
N LYS A 42 -14.95 13.89 12.68
CA LYS A 42 -13.48 14.08 12.66
C LYS A 42 -12.71 12.76 12.65
N TYR A 43 -13.40 11.67 12.98
CA TYR A 43 -12.80 10.33 13.07
C TYR A 43 -13.67 9.31 12.36
N ILE A 44 -13.03 8.24 11.96
CA ILE A 44 -13.63 7.03 11.43
C ILE A 44 -13.34 5.84 12.35
N THR A 45 -14.10 4.79 12.19
CA THR A 45 -13.87 3.53 12.88
C THR A 45 -13.69 2.40 11.86
N LYS A 46 -12.60 1.65 11.98
CA LYS A 46 -12.43 0.34 11.34
C LYS A 46 -12.90 -0.73 12.32
N ILE A 47 -13.88 -1.53 11.94
CA ILE A 47 -14.38 -2.65 12.73
C ILE A 47 -13.87 -3.94 12.11
N GLN A 48 -13.20 -4.76 12.93
CA GLN A 48 -12.64 -6.04 12.52
C GLN A 48 -13.02 -7.12 13.55
N LYS A 49 -13.01 -8.38 13.08
CA LYS A 49 -12.95 -9.52 14.00
C LYS A 49 -11.59 -9.49 14.72
N ASN A 50 -11.55 -10.03 15.92
CA ASN A 50 -10.30 -10.07 16.71
C ASN A 50 -9.31 -11.04 16.04
N GLU A 51 -8.34 -10.50 15.31
CA GLU A 51 -7.34 -11.22 14.56
C GLU A 51 -5.91 -10.71 14.86
N ARG A 52 -4.90 -11.53 14.58
CA ARG A 52 -3.49 -11.18 14.80
C ARG A 52 -3.05 -9.90 14.07
N SER A 53 -3.63 -9.62 12.90
CA SER A 53 -3.37 -8.41 12.11
C SER A 53 -3.64 -7.13 12.90
N ILE A 54 -4.68 -7.13 13.77
CA ILE A 54 -5.03 -5.99 14.62
C ILE A 54 -3.91 -5.67 15.61
N VAL A 55 -3.33 -6.68 16.24
CA VAL A 55 -2.24 -6.50 17.23
C VAL A 55 -1.05 -5.83 16.54
N ASN A 56 -0.71 -6.27 15.34
CA ASN A 56 0.37 -5.67 14.57
C ASN A 56 0.04 -4.22 14.16
N GLU A 57 -1.15 -3.95 13.63
CA GLU A 57 -1.57 -2.60 13.24
C GLU A 57 -1.50 -1.61 14.43
N LEU A 58 -1.94 -2.05 15.61
CA LEU A 58 -1.87 -1.24 16.83
C LEU A 58 -0.42 -0.97 17.27
N ARG A 59 0.44 -1.98 17.20
CA ARG A 59 1.86 -1.89 17.53
C ARG A 59 2.58 -0.89 16.62
N ILE A 60 2.39 -1.02 15.31
CA ILE A 60 2.97 -0.12 14.31
C ILE A 60 2.40 1.29 14.46
N SER A 61 1.08 1.42 14.60
CA SER A 61 0.43 2.71 14.82
C SER A 61 0.97 3.44 16.05
N LYS A 62 1.28 2.72 17.14
CA LYS A 62 1.92 3.29 18.32
C LYS A 62 3.31 3.85 17.98
N LYS A 63 4.14 3.12 17.23
CA LYS A 63 5.46 3.59 16.79
C LYS A 63 5.34 4.84 15.90
N ILE A 64 4.40 4.85 14.94
CA ILE A 64 4.19 5.99 14.03
C ILE A 64 3.80 7.26 14.79
N ARG A 65 2.98 7.16 15.81
CA ARG A 65 2.58 8.32 16.64
C ARG A 65 3.72 8.97 17.40
N HIS A 66 4.86 8.30 17.57
CA HIS A 66 6.07 8.89 18.14
C HIS A 66 6.93 9.63 17.10
N ILE A 67 6.61 9.53 15.80
CA ILE A 67 7.29 10.28 14.76
C ILE A 67 6.88 11.76 14.83
N ALA A 68 7.83 12.65 14.99
CA ALA A 68 7.54 14.08 15.03
C ALA A 68 6.83 14.54 13.76
N GLY A 69 5.66 15.19 13.94
CA GLY A 69 4.81 15.65 12.84
C GLY A 69 4.13 14.53 12.02
N TYR A 70 4.00 13.33 12.57
CA TYR A 70 3.40 12.17 11.89
C TYR A 70 2.05 12.50 11.24
N ALA A 71 1.23 13.29 11.89
CA ALA A 71 -0.12 13.59 11.42
C ALA A 71 -0.16 14.34 10.08
N ARG A 72 0.97 14.87 9.59
CA ARG A 72 1.09 15.46 8.27
C ARG A 72 1.16 14.39 7.17
N PHE A 73 1.76 13.24 7.48
CA PHE A 73 2.08 12.19 6.51
C PHE A 73 1.24 10.93 6.68
N PHE A 74 0.76 10.66 7.90
CA PHE A 74 0.16 9.39 8.27
C PHE A 74 -1.15 9.56 9.05
N ALA A 75 -2.05 8.60 8.89
CA ALA A 75 -3.25 8.48 9.71
C ALA A 75 -3.31 7.09 10.39
N PRO A 76 -2.44 6.84 11.39
CA PRO A 76 -2.42 5.59 12.13
C PRO A 76 -3.63 5.46 13.06
N VAL A 77 -3.85 4.25 13.59
CA VAL A 77 -4.85 4.03 14.65
C VAL A 77 -4.49 4.83 15.90
N LEU A 78 -5.44 5.60 16.38
CA LEU A 78 -5.29 6.46 17.57
C LEU A 78 -5.68 5.74 18.86
N LYS A 79 -6.74 4.95 18.80
CA LYS A 79 -7.30 4.22 19.94
C LYS A 79 -8.04 3.00 19.44
N SER A 80 -7.98 1.91 20.20
CA SER A 80 -8.77 0.71 19.98
C SER A 80 -9.50 0.30 21.24
N CYS A 81 -10.59 -0.40 21.09
CA CYS A 81 -11.32 -1.03 22.16
C CYS A 81 -12.22 -2.15 21.63
N GLU A 82 -12.62 -3.03 22.52
CA GLU A 82 -13.69 -3.96 22.24
C GLU A 82 -15.02 -3.21 22.19
N VAL A 83 -15.87 -3.62 21.27
CA VAL A 83 -17.21 -3.08 21.10
C VAL A 83 -18.20 -4.20 20.83
N LYS A 84 -19.34 -4.16 21.50
CA LYS A 84 -20.52 -4.97 21.16
C LYS A 84 -21.42 -4.10 20.27
N ILE A 85 -21.93 -4.72 19.23
CA ILE A 85 -22.80 -4.02 18.28
C ILE A 85 -24.22 -4.07 18.79
N ALA A 86 -24.81 -2.90 18.99
CA ALA A 86 -26.21 -2.78 19.38
C ALA A 86 -27.13 -3.29 18.26
N LYS A 87 -28.27 -3.86 18.64
CA LYS A 87 -29.23 -4.52 17.74
C LYS A 87 -29.67 -3.64 16.57
N ASP A 88 -29.89 -2.35 16.83
CA ASP A 88 -30.27 -1.35 15.83
C ASP A 88 -29.15 -1.04 14.82
N ARG A 89 -27.88 -1.48 15.07
CA ARG A 89 -26.72 -1.29 14.23
C ARG A 89 -26.30 -2.52 13.40
N VAL A 90 -26.89 -3.68 13.71
CA VAL A 90 -26.53 -4.94 13.03
C VAL A 90 -26.71 -4.83 11.52
N LYS A 91 -27.79 -4.17 11.06
CA LYS A 91 -28.05 -3.95 9.62
C LYS A 91 -26.99 -3.10 8.93
N ASP A 92 -26.37 -2.16 9.63
CA ASP A 92 -25.29 -1.34 9.05
C ASP A 92 -24.01 -2.16 8.87
N LEU A 93 -23.73 -3.09 9.80
CA LEU A 93 -22.58 -4.01 9.66
C LEU A 93 -22.80 -5.03 8.54
N LYS A 94 -24.02 -5.50 8.32
CA LYS A 94 -24.32 -6.44 7.24
C LYS A 94 -24.03 -5.92 5.83
N LYS A 95 -23.94 -4.61 5.66
CA LYS A 95 -23.51 -3.99 4.39
C LYS A 95 -22.01 -4.23 4.09
N CYS A 96 -21.28 -4.75 5.02
CA CYS A 96 -19.84 -5.01 4.94
C CYS A 96 -19.60 -6.45 4.52
N GLU A 97 -18.79 -6.71 3.50
CA GLU A 97 -18.47 -8.04 2.95
C GLU A 97 -18.05 -9.05 4.03
N VAL A 98 -17.22 -8.61 5.00
CA VAL A 98 -16.75 -9.48 6.10
C VAL A 98 -17.91 -10.03 6.94
N PHE A 99 -19.05 -9.34 6.97
CA PHE A 99 -20.23 -9.72 7.76
C PHE A 99 -21.40 -10.22 6.90
N GLU A 100 -21.29 -10.21 5.59
CA GLU A 100 -22.37 -10.59 4.67
C GLU A 100 -22.96 -11.97 4.98
N ASN A 101 -22.08 -12.95 5.19
CA ASN A 101 -22.44 -14.33 5.50
C ASN A 101 -22.60 -14.62 7.01
N THR A 102 -22.57 -13.58 7.86
CA THR A 102 -22.74 -13.73 9.32
C THR A 102 -24.19 -13.41 9.69
N SER A 103 -24.87 -14.30 10.44
CA SER A 103 -26.23 -14.04 10.86
C SER A 103 -26.33 -12.82 11.80
N GLU A 104 -27.47 -12.12 11.79
CA GLU A 104 -27.67 -10.95 12.66
C GLU A 104 -27.46 -11.29 14.15
N LYS A 105 -27.96 -12.47 14.57
CA LYS A 105 -27.80 -12.97 15.95
C LYS A 105 -26.33 -13.20 16.31
N GLN A 106 -25.51 -13.69 15.35
CA GLN A 106 -24.07 -13.83 15.56
C GLN A 106 -23.35 -12.47 15.62
N ILE A 107 -23.77 -11.51 14.80
CA ILE A 107 -23.21 -10.14 14.84
C ILE A 107 -23.51 -9.50 16.19
N GLU A 108 -24.76 -9.57 16.67
CA GLU A 108 -25.19 -9.02 17.96
C GLU A 108 -24.47 -9.69 19.14
N GLY A 109 -24.31 -11.03 19.09
CA GLY A 109 -23.69 -11.81 20.17
C GLY A 109 -22.18 -11.74 20.23
N SER A 110 -21.50 -11.16 19.22
CA SER A 110 -20.05 -11.16 19.12
C SER A 110 -19.44 -9.85 19.59
N THR A 111 -18.17 -9.95 20.02
CA THR A 111 -17.33 -8.79 20.34
C THR A 111 -16.37 -8.53 19.19
N TYR A 112 -16.24 -7.28 18.80
CA TYR A 112 -15.40 -6.81 17.72
C TYR A 112 -14.37 -5.84 18.23
N ILE A 113 -13.27 -5.67 17.47
CA ILE A 113 -12.31 -4.60 17.76
C ILE A 113 -12.69 -3.38 16.92
N SER A 114 -12.93 -2.30 17.61
CA SER A 114 -13.14 -0.96 17.04
C SER A 114 -11.82 -0.19 17.08
N MET A 115 -11.32 0.20 15.91
CA MET A 115 -10.11 1.00 15.78
C MET A 115 -10.47 2.39 15.29
N LYS A 116 -10.18 3.40 16.12
CA LYS A 116 -10.44 4.81 15.82
C LYS A 116 -9.24 5.41 15.09
N THR A 117 -9.50 6.02 13.92
CA THR A 117 -8.51 6.73 13.12
C THR A 117 -9.01 8.13 12.80
N ARG A 118 -8.10 9.06 12.49
CA ARG A 118 -8.51 10.39 12.02
C ARG A 118 -9.11 10.25 10.60
N TYR A 119 -10.24 10.89 10.37
CA TYR A 119 -10.78 11.02 9.03
C TYR A 119 -9.96 12.05 8.25
N VAL A 120 -9.26 11.62 7.23
CA VAL A 120 -8.41 12.50 6.42
C VAL A 120 -9.10 13.00 5.16
N GLY A 121 -10.00 12.20 4.59
CA GLY A 121 -10.74 12.53 3.36
C GLY A 121 -11.34 11.29 2.72
N ASP A 122 -11.89 11.47 1.55
CA ASP A 122 -12.57 10.44 0.74
C ASP A 122 -11.93 10.24 -0.64
N LYS A 123 -10.98 11.11 -1.03
CA LYS A 123 -10.28 10.99 -2.32
C LYS A 123 -8.94 10.30 -2.13
N ASP A 124 -8.75 9.20 -2.84
CA ASP A 124 -7.43 8.58 -2.99
C ASP A 124 -6.52 9.38 -3.92
N LEU A 125 -5.26 8.94 -4.06
CA LEU A 125 -4.26 9.59 -4.90
C LEU A 125 -4.70 9.66 -6.37
N ARG A 126 -5.31 8.60 -6.90
CA ARG A 126 -5.79 8.53 -8.28
C ARG A 126 -6.93 9.54 -8.50
N ALA A 127 -7.96 9.48 -7.66
CA ALA A 127 -9.10 10.40 -7.74
C ALA A 127 -8.68 11.88 -7.60
N HIS A 128 -7.65 12.15 -6.78
CA HIS A 128 -7.11 13.51 -6.64
C HIS A 128 -6.41 13.97 -7.91
N LEU A 129 -5.45 13.21 -8.45
CA LEU A 129 -4.68 13.60 -9.62
C LEU A 129 -5.56 13.72 -10.87
N PHE A 130 -6.57 12.86 -11.00
CA PHE A 130 -7.53 12.91 -12.12
C PHE A 130 -8.68 13.92 -11.94
N SER A 131 -8.80 14.58 -10.78
CA SER A 131 -9.86 15.58 -10.56
C SER A 131 -9.70 16.85 -11.39
N ASN A 132 -8.48 17.15 -11.87
CA ASN A 132 -8.20 18.28 -12.74
C ASN A 132 -7.11 17.90 -13.75
N MET A 133 -7.53 17.68 -15.00
CA MET A 133 -6.66 17.22 -16.09
C MET A 133 -6.04 18.36 -16.89
N ASN A 134 -6.00 19.60 -16.34
CA ASN A 134 -5.16 20.64 -16.91
C ASN A 134 -3.68 20.22 -16.78
N PRO A 135 -2.87 20.21 -17.85
CA PRO A 135 -1.50 19.71 -17.84
C PRO A 135 -0.60 20.36 -16.79
N ASP A 136 -0.70 21.68 -16.60
CA ASP A 136 0.15 22.40 -15.63
C ASP A 136 -0.25 22.08 -14.19
N VAL A 137 -1.56 21.94 -13.93
CA VAL A 137 -2.07 21.53 -12.61
C VAL A 137 -1.68 20.09 -12.31
N PHE A 138 -1.85 19.19 -13.29
CA PHE A 138 -1.48 17.78 -13.13
C PHE A 138 0.00 17.62 -12.81
N LEU A 139 0.89 18.26 -13.57
CA LEU A 139 2.33 18.21 -13.33
C LEU A 139 2.70 18.75 -11.94
N ARG A 140 2.12 19.88 -11.54
CA ARG A 140 2.37 20.46 -10.21
C ARG A 140 1.95 19.50 -9.09
N GLU A 141 0.76 18.92 -9.18
CA GLU A 141 0.28 17.98 -8.18
C GLU A 141 1.05 16.65 -8.22
N LEU A 142 1.46 16.17 -9.39
CA LEU A 142 2.33 15.00 -9.55
C LEU A 142 3.63 15.15 -8.73
N TRP A 143 4.36 16.25 -8.94
CA TRP A 143 5.61 16.53 -8.22
C TRP A 143 5.38 16.71 -6.72
N LYS A 144 4.43 17.56 -6.36
CA LYS A 144 4.11 17.90 -4.97
C LYS A 144 3.74 16.65 -4.16
N THR A 145 2.88 15.81 -4.70
CA THR A 145 2.39 14.62 -3.99
C THR A 145 3.48 13.57 -3.87
N HIS A 146 4.26 13.34 -4.92
CA HIS A 146 5.35 12.36 -4.87
C HIS A 146 6.44 12.76 -3.87
N ILE A 147 6.89 14.02 -3.91
CA ILE A 147 7.86 14.56 -2.94
C ILE A 147 7.33 14.41 -1.51
N HIS A 148 6.06 14.72 -1.28
CA HIS A 148 5.45 14.58 0.04
C HIS A 148 5.44 13.14 0.53
N LEU A 149 5.06 12.18 -0.32
CA LEU A 149 5.02 10.76 0.01
C LEU A 149 6.41 10.19 0.25
N LEU A 150 7.42 10.55 -0.56
CA LEU A 150 8.81 10.15 -0.33
C LEU A 150 9.33 10.67 1.02
N LYS A 151 9.00 11.91 1.40
CA LYS A 151 9.32 12.44 2.73
C LYS A 151 8.64 11.64 3.85
N GLY A 152 7.42 11.18 3.60
CA GLY A 152 6.72 10.26 4.51
C GLY A 152 7.45 8.92 4.63
N ILE A 153 7.76 8.26 3.52
CA ILE A 153 8.50 6.98 3.51
C ILE A 153 9.86 7.13 4.20
N GLN A 154 10.60 8.20 3.93
CA GLN A 154 11.87 8.49 4.59
C GLN A 154 11.72 8.59 6.12
N LYS A 155 10.63 9.21 6.60
CA LYS A 155 10.30 9.25 8.03
C LYS A 155 9.97 7.87 8.60
N LEU A 156 9.18 7.05 7.90
CA LEU A 156 8.91 5.66 8.33
C LEU A 156 10.22 4.89 8.47
N PHE A 157 11.06 4.95 7.43
CA PHE A 157 12.32 4.21 7.44
C PHE A 157 13.30 4.68 8.54
N LYS A 158 13.34 5.98 8.86
CA LYS A 158 14.12 6.49 10.00
C LYS A 158 13.74 5.80 11.33
N TYR A 159 12.48 5.35 11.45
CA TYR A 159 11.96 4.58 12.57
C TYR A 159 11.93 3.07 12.29
N LYS A 160 12.67 2.64 11.24
CA LYS A 160 12.77 1.24 10.78
C LYS A 160 11.43 0.60 10.44
N ILE A 161 10.45 1.39 9.98
CA ILE A 161 9.13 0.90 9.58
C ILE A 161 9.09 0.83 8.06
N VAL A 162 8.61 -0.30 7.54
CA VAL A 162 8.26 -0.54 6.13
C VAL A 162 6.74 -0.64 6.07
N HIS A 163 6.11 0.09 5.17
CA HIS A 163 4.65 0.06 5.01
C HIS A 163 4.19 -1.28 4.41
N TYR A 164 4.92 -1.79 3.44
CA TYR A 164 4.76 -3.11 2.81
C TYR A 164 3.51 -3.30 1.93
N ASP A 165 2.43 -2.53 2.14
CA ASP A 165 1.19 -2.55 1.35
C ASP A 165 0.87 -1.16 0.77
N LEU A 166 1.89 -0.47 0.21
CA LEU A 166 1.67 0.82 -0.44
C LEU A 166 0.99 0.61 -1.79
N LYS A 167 -0.21 1.19 -1.92
CA LYS A 167 -1.02 1.24 -3.14
C LYS A 167 -1.84 2.53 -3.14
N TYR A 168 -2.40 2.91 -4.29
CA TYR A 168 -3.12 4.19 -4.40
C TYR A 168 -4.30 4.30 -3.42
N ASN A 169 -5.01 3.18 -3.11
CA ASN A 169 -6.11 3.15 -2.15
C ASN A 169 -5.66 3.39 -0.69
N ASN A 170 -4.38 3.17 -0.39
CA ASN A 170 -3.79 3.43 0.93
C ASN A 170 -3.15 4.82 1.03
N ILE A 171 -3.44 5.70 0.06
CA ILE A 171 -2.97 7.09 0.02
C ILE A 171 -4.20 8.00 -0.14
N ILE A 172 -4.63 8.62 0.96
CA ILE A 172 -5.85 9.45 0.99
C ILE A 172 -5.48 10.92 1.19
N PHE A 173 -6.13 11.80 0.43
CA PHE A 173 -5.91 13.24 0.54
C PHE A 173 -6.59 13.84 1.75
N ASN A 174 -5.79 14.56 2.54
CA ASN A 174 -6.32 15.36 3.64
C ASN A 174 -7.01 16.61 3.06
N LYS A 175 -8.33 16.68 3.25
CA LYS A 175 -9.17 17.75 2.70
C LYS A 175 -8.82 19.16 3.20
N ASP A 176 -8.29 19.25 4.43
CA ASP A 176 -7.98 20.54 5.06
C ASP A 176 -6.63 21.10 4.58
N ARG A 177 -5.68 20.22 4.23
CA ARG A 177 -4.31 20.60 3.85
C ARG A 177 -4.00 20.38 2.38
N ASN A 178 -4.83 19.64 1.66
CA ASN A 178 -4.59 19.19 0.29
C ASN A 178 -3.21 18.50 0.15
N GLU A 179 -2.91 17.63 1.12
CA GLU A 179 -1.70 16.80 1.17
C GLU A 179 -2.08 15.33 1.33
N PRO A 180 -1.36 14.38 0.68
CA PRO A 180 -1.66 12.95 0.83
C PRO A 180 -1.23 12.45 2.20
N ASN A 181 -2.04 11.57 2.78
CA ASN A 181 -1.72 10.81 3.98
C ASN A 181 -1.68 9.31 3.65
N ILE A 182 -0.64 8.63 4.11
CA ILE A 182 -0.55 7.17 4.07
C ILE A 182 -1.40 6.61 5.21
N ILE A 183 -2.22 5.61 4.89
CA ILE A 183 -3.15 4.94 5.79
C ILE A 183 -2.94 3.42 5.76
N ASP A 184 -3.62 2.69 6.64
CA ASP A 184 -3.67 1.22 6.70
C ASP A 184 -2.31 0.55 6.93
N PHE A 185 -1.89 0.53 8.18
CA PHE A 185 -0.62 -0.06 8.62
C PHE A 185 -0.75 -1.53 9.06
N GLY A 186 -1.83 -2.21 8.66
CA GLY A 186 -2.10 -3.60 9.05
C GLY A 186 -1.03 -4.59 8.57
N GLN A 187 -0.47 -4.34 7.40
CA GLN A 187 0.62 -5.15 6.80
C GLN A 187 2.02 -4.57 7.03
N SER A 188 2.14 -3.48 7.80
CA SER A 188 3.44 -2.84 8.03
C SER A 188 4.26 -3.59 9.06
N TRP A 189 5.59 -3.58 8.87
CA TRP A 189 6.55 -4.26 9.73
C TRP A 189 7.72 -3.36 10.08
N THR A 190 8.47 -3.74 11.13
CA THR A 190 9.77 -3.11 11.37
C THR A 190 10.88 -3.96 10.76
N VAL A 191 11.99 -3.32 10.39
CA VAL A 191 13.18 -4.03 9.91
C VAL A 191 13.67 -5.06 10.95
N ASP A 192 13.45 -4.78 12.24
CA ASP A 192 13.80 -5.69 13.31
C ASP A 192 12.91 -6.95 13.32
N ASP A 193 11.64 -6.86 12.92
CA ASP A 193 10.73 -8.00 12.78
C ASP A 193 11.24 -9.00 11.72
N LEU A 194 11.92 -8.50 10.67
CA LEU A 194 12.51 -9.33 9.61
C LEU A 194 13.72 -10.16 10.09
N GLN A 195 14.16 -9.99 11.35
CA GLN A 195 15.21 -10.79 11.97
C GLN A 195 14.65 -11.85 12.91
N ILE A 196 13.35 -11.85 13.15
CA ILE A 196 12.68 -12.74 14.10
C ILE A 196 12.02 -13.89 13.33
N GLU A 197 12.66 -15.06 13.30
CA GLU A 197 12.21 -16.21 12.51
C GLU A 197 10.73 -16.54 12.67
N LYS A 198 10.21 -16.53 13.91
CA LYS A 198 8.78 -16.78 14.19
C LYS A 198 7.82 -15.73 13.62
N GLN A 199 8.33 -14.57 13.19
CA GLN A 199 7.54 -13.52 12.56
C GLN A 199 7.51 -13.67 11.03
N LEU A 200 8.50 -14.32 10.44
CA LEU A 200 8.69 -14.35 8.98
C LEU A 200 7.51 -14.98 8.25
N SER A 201 6.92 -16.05 8.79
CA SER A 201 5.73 -16.68 8.19
C SER A 201 4.49 -15.80 8.24
N VAL A 202 4.48 -14.77 9.10
CA VAL A 202 3.38 -13.79 9.17
C VAL A 202 3.65 -12.60 8.25
N VAL A 203 4.93 -12.21 8.09
CA VAL A 203 5.33 -11.15 7.16
C VAL A 203 5.23 -11.62 5.72
N PHE A 204 5.84 -12.76 5.42
CA PHE A 204 5.90 -13.36 4.08
C PHE A 204 4.89 -14.52 4.00
N PHE A 205 3.60 -14.18 4.12
CA PHE A 205 2.51 -15.15 4.31
C PHE A 205 2.01 -15.80 3.01
N VAL A 206 2.39 -15.26 1.86
CA VAL A 206 1.97 -15.76 0.55
C VAL A 206 3.07 -15.59 -0.48
N PHE A 207 3.30 -16.64 -1.27
CA PHE A 207 4.06 -16.57 -2.49
C PHE A 207 3.06 -16.47 -3.64
N ASP A 208 2.67 -15.25 -3.94
CA ASP A 208 1.83 -14.91 -5.07
C ASP A 208 2.27 -13.54 -5.57
N GLN A 209 1.91 -13.25 -6.79
CA GLN A 209 2.24 -11.99 -7.37
C GLN A 209 1.38 -10.87 -6.81
N TYR A 210 2.05 -9.86 -6.27
CA TYR A 210 1.44 -8.61 -5.89
C TYR A 210 2.15 -7.46 -6.59
N ASP A 211 1.42 -6.71 -7.39
CA ASP A 211 1.96 -5.72 -8.34
C ASP A 211 2.88 -4.67 -7.72
N TYR A 212 2.65 -4.36 -6.46
CA TYR A 212 3.42 -3.35 -5.73
C TYR A 212 4.65 -3.92 -5.02
N TRP A 213 4.88 -5.25 -5.07
CA TRP A 213 6.05 -5.86 -4.47
C TRP A 213 7.20 -6.01 -5.46
N CYS A 214 8.39 -5.63 -5.04
CA CYS A 214 9.61 -5.91 -5.80
C CYS A 214 9.98 -7.39 -5.71
N ILE A 215 10.85 -7.82 -6.60
CA ILE A 215 11.31 -9.22 -6.66
C ILE A 215 11.95 -9.68 -5.35
N ASP A 216 12.56 -8.78 -4.58
CA ASP A 216 13.12 -9.05 -3.24
C ASP A 216 12.06 -9.69 -2.33
N ILE A 217 10.88 -9.05 -2.26
CA ILE A 217 9.78 -9.52 -1.41
C ILE A 217 9.28 -10.88 -1.89
N LEU A 218 9.14 -11.06 -3.19
CA LEU A 218 8.66 -12.33 -3.77
C LEU A 218 9.62 -13.48 -3.46
N ILE A 219 10.93 -13.25 -3.59
CA ILE A 219 11.95 -14.25 -3.22
C ILE A 219 11.86 -14.56 -1.72
N CYS A 220 11.72 -13.55 -0.85
CA CYS A 220 11.53 -13.78 0.58
C CYS A 220 10.28 -14.61 0.87
N CYS A 221 9.16 -14.34 0.17
CA CYS A 221 7.94 -15.15 0.28
C CYS A 221 8.19 -16.61 -0.15
N TYR A 222 8.89 -16.81 -1.27
CA TYR A 222 9.26 -18.17 -1.72
C TYR A 222 10.09 -18.92 -0.68
N ILE A 223 11.13 -18.29 -0.17
CA ILE A 223 12.02 -18.90 0.84
C ILE A 223 11.22 -19.33 2.07
N ILE A 224 10.32 -18.48 2.56
CA ILE A 224 9.58 -18.75 3.80
C ILE A 224 8.47 -19.77 3.61
N GLN A 225 7.75 -19.70 2.47
CA GLN A 225 6.55 -20.53 2.24
C GLN A 225 6.87 -21.88 1.56
N HIS A 226 7.84 -21.94 0.68
CA HIS A 226 8.15 -23.15 -0.11
C HIS A 226 9.40 -23.87 0.38
N VAL A 227 10.51 -23.15 0.60
CA VAL A 227 11.73 -23.78 1.13
C VAL A 227 11.57 -24.07 2.62
N GLY A 228 11.05 -23.13 3.37
CA GLY A 228 10.93 -23.18 4.83
C GLY A 228 12.24 -22.82 5.55
N ILE A 229 12.11 -22.18 6.71
CA ILE A 229 13.25 -21.56 7.42
C ILE A 229 14.37 -22.58 7.76
N ILE A 230 14.00 -23.80 8.16
CA ILE A 230 14.97 -24.82 8.55
C ILE A 230 15.82 -25.25 7.35
N LYS A 231 15.18 -25.59 6.24
CA LYS A 231 15.85 -25.99 5.01
C LYS A 231 16.64 -24.83 4.38
N ALA A 232 16.07 -23.61 4.43
CA ALA A 232 16.75 -22.43 3.90
C ALA A 232 18.15 -22.21 4.48
N LYS A 233 18.42 -22.66 5.71
CA LYS A 233 19.73 -22.52 6.38
C LYS A 233 20.77 -23.53 5.87
N THR A 234 20.35 -24.61 5.23
CA THR A 234 21.23 -25.72 4.82
C THR A 234 21.21 -25.97 3.32
N GLU A 235 20.08 -25.77 2.68
CA GLU A 235 19.94 -26.01 1.22
C GLU A 235 20.46 -24.83 0.41
N LYS A 236 21.18 -25.14 -0.64
CA LYS A 236 21.70 -24.12 -1.57
C LYS A 236 20.59 -23.63 -2.51
N VAL A 237 20.73 -22.38 -2.92
CA VAL A 237 19.90 -21.79 -3.97
C VAL A 237 20.08 -22.56 -5.25
N THR A 238 18.98 -22.97 -5.90
CA THR A 238 19.02 -23.67 -7.18
C THR A 238 18.63 -22.75 -8.33
N GLU A 239 19.16 -23.05 -9.50
CA GLU A 239 18.86 -22.31 -10.74
C GLU A 239 17.37 -22.43 -11.10
N GLN A 240 16.84 -23.65 -11.08
CA GLN A 240 15.46 -23.94 -11.44
C GLN A 240 14.45 -23.16 -10.60
N GLU A 241 14.69 -23.04 -9.28
CA GLU A 241 13.80 -22.31 -8.39
C GLU A 241 13.90 -20.78 -8.60
N ILE A 242 15.09 -20.27 -8.88
CA ILE A 242 15.27 -18.84 -9.24
C ILE A 242 14.55 -18.51 -10.55
N ASP A 243 14.65 -19.38 -11.57
CA ASP A 243 13.94 -19.20 -12.83
C ASP A 243 12.42 -19.24 -12.63
N HIS A 244 11.92 -20.17 -11.80
CA HIS A 244 10.51 -20.20 -11.42
C HIS A 244 10.04 -18.93 -10.72
N ILE A 245 10.81 -18.40 -9.77
CA ILE A 245 10.48 -17.14 -9.06
C ILE A 245 10.46 -15.97 -10.05
N TYR A 246 11.43 -15.93 -10.96
CA TYR A 246 11.48 -14.90 -11.99
C TYR A 246 10.26 -14.97 -12.91
N ASP A 247 9.89 -16.17 -13.35
CA ASP A 247 8.71 -16.38 -14.19
C ASP A 247 7.42 -15.95 -13.47
N VAL A 248 7.25 -16.27 -12.19
CA VAL A 248 6.13 -15.79 -11.38
C VAL A 248 6.15 -14.27 -11.28
N PHE A 249 7.32 -13.67 -11.10
CA PHE A 249 7.44 -12.20 -11.03
C PHE A 249 7.07 -11.51 -12.34
N ILE A 250 7.45 -12.06 -13.47
CA ILE A 250 7.23 -11.44 -14.79
C ILE A 250 5.91 -11.90 -15.44
N HIS A 251 5.60 -13.19 -15.38
CA HIS A 251 4.53 -13.83 -16.16
C HIS A 251 3.36 -14.33 -15.33
N GLY A 252 3.48 -14.44 -14.00
CA GLY A 252 2.39 -14.84 -13.09
C GLY A 252 1.16 -13.92 -13.20
N ARG A 253 1.24 -12.98 -14.10
CA ARG A 253 0.30 -11.92 -14.47
C ARG A 253 -0.44 -12.23 -15.77
N GLU A 254 -0.56 -13.49 -16.14
CA GLU A 254 -1.53 -13.81 -17.18
C GLU A 254 -2.88 -13.22 -16.79
N PRO A 255 -3.55 -12.52 -17.71
CA PRO A 255 -4.82 -11.88 -17.41
C PRO A 255 -5.78 -12.96 -16.89
N LYS A 256 -6.15 -12.88 -15.61
CA LYS A 256 -7.21 -13.72 -15.07
C LYS A 256 -8.49 -13.36 -15.83
N TYR A 257 -9.01 -14.30 -16.60
CA TYR A 257 -10.29 -14.15 -17.26
C TYR A 257 -11.37 -14.58 -16.28
N GLU A 258 -12.25 -13.66 -15.87
CA GLU A 258 -13.50 -14.07 -15.25
C GLU A 258 -14.36 -14.81 -16.28
N SER A 259 -14.66 -16.06 -16.00
CA SER A 259 -15.62 -16.85 -16.77
C SER A 259 -17.05 -16.47 -16.36
N THR A 260 -17.51 -15.34 -16.82
CA THR A 260 -18.94 -15.00 -16.76
C THR A 260 -19.50 -15.11 -18.16
N GLY A 261 -20.09 -16.29 -18.51
CA GLY A 261 -20.84 -16.47 -19.74
C GLY A 261 -20.09 -16.04 -21.01
N ASP A 262 -20.74 -16.01 -22.16
CA ASP A 262 -20.17 -15.77 -23.50
C ASP A 262 -19.38 -14.47 -23.73
N ASN A 263 -19.18 -13.63 -22.74
CA ASN A 263 -18.34 -12.42 -22.78
C ASN A 263 -17.17 -12.55 -21.82
N ARG A 264 -16.04 -13.08 -22.31
CA ARG A 264 -14.74 -13.02 -21.60
C ARG A 264 -14.29 -11.56 -21.52
N LYS A 265 -14.68 -10.84 -20.47
CA LYS A 265 -14.05 -9.57 -20.14
C LYS A 265 -12.65 -9.87 -19.64
N LYS A 266 -11.65 -9.44 -20.41
CA LYS A 266 -10.27 -9.36 -19.95
C LYS A 266 -10.27 -8.42 -18.73
N ILE A 267 -10.03 -8.98 -17.53
CA ILE A 267 -9.66 -8.16 -16.40
C ILE A 267 -8.27 -7.66 -16.78
N VAL A 268 -8.22 -6.43 -17.27
CA VAL A 268 -6.95 -5.73 -17.40
C VAL A 268 -6.45 -5.62 -15.97
N SER A 269 -5.54 -6.51 -15.57
CA SER A 269 -4.81 -6.31 -14.33
C SER A 269 -4.24 -4.91 -14.42
N ASP A 270 -4.39 -4.10 -13.36
CA ASP A 270 -3.82 -2.74 -13.27
C ASP A 270 -2.27 -2.76 -13.30
N VAL A 271 -1.68 -3.70 -14.01
CA VAL A 271 -0.28 -4.07 -13.93
C VAL A 271 0.53 -3.28 -14.90
N TYR A 272 1.08 -2.21 -14.40
CA TYR A 272 2.02 -1.39 -15.15
C TYR A 272 3.32 -2.14 -15.52
N LEU A 273 3.83 -3.04 -14.67
CA LEU A 273 5.04 -3.82 -14.99
C LEU A 273 4.93 -4.54 -16.33
N TYR A 274 3.77 -5.10 -16.65
CA TYR A 274 3.55 -5.74 -17.94
C TYR A 274 3.67 -4.74 -19.10
N ASN A 275 3.13 -3.54 -18.97
CA ASN A 275 3.16 -2.51 -20.02
C ASN A 275 4.53 -1.80 -20.08
N ILE A 276 5.17 -1.52 -18.95
CA ILE A 276 6.53 -0.94 -18.91
C ILE A 276 7.56 -1.96 -19.38
N LEU A 277 7.44 -3.22 -18.94
CA LEU A 277 8.36 -4.29 -19.30
C LEU A 277 8.20 -4.73 -20.77
N GLN A 278 7.16 -4.29 -21.46
CA GLN A 278 6.93 -4.64 -22.87
C GLN A 278 7.91 -4.03 -23.87
N THR A 279 8.84 -3.17 -23.45
CA THR A 279 10.00 -2.93 -24.32
C THR A 279 10.95 -4.12 -24.21
N PRO A 280 11.12 -4.94 -25.25
CA PRO A 280 11.94 -6.16 -25.19
C PRO A 280 13.33 -5.91 -24.61
N THR A 281 13.92 -4.77 -24.92
CA THR A 281 15.25 -4.38 -24.45
C THR A 281 15.30 -4.20 -22.92
N LYS A 282 14.28 -3.57 -22.30
CA LYS A 282 14.27 -3.34 -20.85
C LYS A 282 14.09 -4.65 -20.09
N MET A 283 13.20 -5.53 -20.58
CA MET A 283 13.02 -6.86 -20.02
C MET A 283 14.31 -7.68 -20.07
N THR A 284 14.95 -7.71 -21.24
CA THR A 284 16.21 -8.43 -21.42
C THR A 284 17.29 -7.90 -20.50
N ASN A 285 17.43 -6.57 -20.38
CA ASN A 285 18.41 -5.96 -19.48
C ASN A 285 18.13 -6.28 -18.01
N PHE A 286 16.86 -6.24 -17.59
CA PHE A 286 16.49 -6.62 -16.22
C PHE A 286 16.75 -8.12 -15.98
N GLN A 287 16.41 -9.00 -16.93
CA GLN A 287 16.68 -10.43 -16.84
C GLN A 287 18.17 -10.71 -16.68
N ILE A 288 19.02 -10.08 -17.50
CA ILE A 288 20.47 -10.23 -17.42
C ILE A 288 20.96 -9.75 -16.04
N ALA A 289 20.58 -8.57 -15.61
CA ALA A 289 21.00 -8.03 -14.32
C ALA A 289 20.52 -8.88 -13.14
N PHE A 290 19.27 -9.40 -13.21
CA PHE A 290 18.74 -10.30 -12.20
C PHE A 290 19.51 -11.63 -12.18
N ARG A 291 19.84 -12.19 -13.34
CA ARG A 291 20.64 -13.39 -13.43
C ARG A 291 22.03 -13.20 -12.82
N GLU A 292 22.72 -12.12 -13.16
CA GLU A 292 24.03 -11.78 -12.58
C GLU A 292 23.97 -11.63 -11.05
N TYR A 293 22.87 -11.06 -10.53
CA TYR A 293 22.65 -11.00 -9.09
C TYR A 293 22.43 -12.39 -8.50
N ALA A 294 21.58 -13.21 -9.08
CA ALA A 294 21.25 -14.54 -8.59
C ALA A 294 22.44 -15.51 -8.66
N ASP A 295 23.30 -15.40 -9.66
CA ASP A 295 24.49 -16.24 -9.85
C ASP A 295 25.51 -16.13 -8.70
N GLN A 296 25.41 -15.09 -7.88
CA GLN A 296 26.21 -14.97 -6.65
C GLN A 296 25.78 -15.98 -5.57
N PHE A 297 24.57 -16.54 -5.68
CA PHE A 297 23.95 -17.44 -4.73
C PHE A 297 23.76 -18.85 -5.29
N ILE A 298 23.42 -19.00 -6.56
CA ILE A 298 23.10 -20.28 -7.20
C ILE A 298 24.26 -21.28 -7.02
N ASN A 299 23.95 -22.43 -6.42
CA ASN A 299 24.86 -23.52 -6.07
C ASN A 299 26.06 -23.13 -5.17
N LYS A 300 26.12 -21.88 -4.69
CA LYS A 300 27.22 -21.34 -3.87
C LYS A 300 26.82 -21.10 -2.43
N ARG A 301 25.66 -20.48 -2.23
CA ARG A 301 25.16 -20.02 -0.92
C ARG A 301 23.80 -20.62 -0.62
N THR A 302 23.42 -20.57 0.65
CA THR A 302 22.13 -21.05 1.10
C THR A 302 21.00 -20.08 0.77
N TRP A 303 19.76 -20.56 0.80
CA TRP A 303 18.57 -19.71 0.70
C TRP A 303 18.53 -18.68 1.85
N TRP A 304 19.06 -19.02 3.01
CA TRP A 304 19.14 -18.09 4.13
C TRP A 304 20.13 -16.95 3.88
N ASP A 305 21.26 -17.23 3.24
CA ASP A 305 22.21 -16.18 2.84
C ASP A 305 21.57 -15.20 1.85
N LEU A 306 20.75 -15.70 0.91
CA LEU A 306 19.99 -14.88 -0.02
C LEU A 306 18.94 -14.03 0.73
N TYR A 307 18.18 -14.65 1.67
CA TYR A 307 17.23 -13.92 2.51
C TYR A 307 17.92 -12.78 3.29
N GLU A 308 19.05 -13.07 3.92
CA GLU A 308 19.83 -12.08 4.68
C GLU A 308 20.34 -10.93 3.81
N ASP A 309 20.64 -11.18 2.54
CA ASP A 309 21.02 -10.13 1.59
C ASP A 309 19.82 -9.28 1.16
N LEU A 310 18.70 -9.91 0.83
CA LEU A 310 17.48 -9.23 0.37
C LEU A 310 16.90 -8.31 1.44
N ARG A 311 16.79 -8.78 2.70
CA ARG A 311 16.20 -7.97 3.79
C ARG A 311 16.98 -6.69 4.10
N LYS A 312 18.26 -6.62 3.77
CA LYS A 312 19.06 -5.39 3.90
C LYS A 312 18.52 -4.25 3.02
N ASN A 313 17.82 -4.60 1.95
CA ASN A 313 17.27 -3.67 0.98
C ASN A 313 15.81 -3.24 1.29
N ALA A 314 15.27 -3.65 2.45
CA ALA A 314 13.89 -3.35 2.85
C ALA A 314 13.56 -1.84 2.86
N ASN A 315 14.57 -0.97 3.00
CA ASN A 315 14.46 0.47 2.90
C ASN A 315 14.07 0.98 1.51
N THR A 316 14.13 0.13 0.48
CA THR A 316 13.78 0.49 -0.88
C THR A 316 12.43 -0.08 -1.34
N TRP A 317 11.80 -0.96 -0.56
CA TRP A 317 10.58 -1.65 -0.94
C TRP A 317 9.40 -0.68 -1.13
N ASP A 318 9.18 0.22 -0.18
CA ASP A 318 8.10 1.21 -0.26
C ASP A 318 8.33 2.24 -1.40
N SER A 319 9.59 2.60 -1.71
CA SER A 319 9.88 3.48 -2.84
C SER A 319 9.66 2.78 -4.18
N TYR A 320 9.90 1.47 -4.27
CA TYR A 320 9.53 0.66 -5.41
C TYR A 320 8.01 0.68 -5.62
N SER A 321 7.22 0.36 -4.58
CA SER A 321 5.76 0.39 -4.64
C SER A 321 5.24 1.75 -5.07
N LEU A 322 5.83 2.83 -4.53
CA LEU A 322 5.46 4.20 -4.90
C LEU A 322 5.78 4.50 -6.36
N SER A 323 6.91 4.01 -6.88
CA SER A 323 7.27 4.17 -8.29
C SER A 323 6.28 3.48 -9.21
N ILE A 324 5.85 2.27 -8.89
CA ILE A 324 4.79 1.56 -9.61
C ILE A 324 3.49 2.36 -9.61
N ILE A 325 3.09 2.92 -8.47
CA ILE A 325 1.86 3.74 -8.37
C ILE A 325 1.92 4.91 -9.36
N TYR A 326 3.02 5.66 -9.38
CA TYR A 326 3.14 6.84 -10.24
C TYR A 326 3.28 6.51 -11.72
N LEU A 327 3.96 5.41 -12.06
CA LEU A 327 4.02 4.93 -13.44
C LEU A 327 2.63 4.48 -13.92
N ASN A 328 1.87 3.73 -13.09
CA ASN A 328 0.48 3.36 -13.39
C ASN A 328 -0.42 4.58 -13.59
N LEU A 329 -0.26 5.62 -12.79
CA LEU A 329 -1.01 6.87 -12.97
C LEU A 329 -0.72 7.52 -14.33
N LEU A 330 0.55 7.56 -14.75
CA LEU A 330 0.93 8.12 -16.05
C LEU A 330 0.43 7.25 -17.21
N ASP A 331 0.48 5.93 -17.08
CA ASP A 331 -0.05 4.99 -18.06
C ASP A 331 -1.57 5.16 -18.22
N ASN A 332 -2.29 5.30 -17.12
CA ASN A 332 -3.73 5.59 -17.15
C ASN A 332 -4.05 6.92 -17.85
N VAL A 333 -3.21 7.96 -17.71
CA VAL A 333 -3.36 9.21 -18.46
C VAL A 333 -3.17 8.95 -19.96
N PHE A 334 -2.13 8.21 -20.33
CA PHE A 334 -1.84 7.84 -21.73
C PHE A 334 -2.99 7.03 -22.34
N LEU A 335 -3.49 6.02 -21.63
CA LEU A 335 -4.58 5.17 -22.09
C LEU A 335 -5.93 5.92 -22.21
N SER A 336 -6.17 6.88 -21.31
CA SER A 336 -7.41 7.68 -21.34
C SER A 336 -7.40 8.74 -22.42
N SER A 337 -6.25 9.36 -22.71
CA SER A 337 -6.09 10.37 -23.75
C SER A 337 -4.62 10.55 -24.14
N GLN A 338 -4.25 10.05 -25.31
CA GLN A 338 -2.91 10.25 -25.87
C GLN A 338 -2.60 11.74 -26.13
N GLU A 339 -3.63 12.53 -26.49
CA GLU A 339 -3.47 13.97 -26.69
C GLU A 339 -3.14 14.67 -25.39
N LEU A 340 -3.86 14.36 -24.31
CA LEU A 340 -3.59 14.90 -22.99
C LEU A 340 -2.18 14.52 -22.52
N TYR A 341 -1.78 13.26 -22.67
CA TYR A 341 -0.43 12.80 -22.34
C TYR A 341 0.64 13.58 -23.12
N ARG A 342 0.48 13.76 -24.44
CA ARG A 342 1.37 14.58 -25.27
C ARG A 342 1.44 16.03 -24.78
N ASN A 343 0.31 16.62 -24.40
CA ASN A 343 0.27 17.98 -23.86
C ASN A 343 1.02 18.08 -22.54
N ILE A 344 0.89 17.08 -21.66
CA ILE A 344 1.62 17.00 -20.38
C ILE A 344 3.13 16.85 -20.65
N VAL A 345 3.53 15.98 -21.58
CA VAL A 345 4.96 15.83 -21.97
C VAL A 345 5.53 17.12 -22.50
N ASN A 346 4.84 17.79 -23.44
CA ASN A 346 5.28 19.04 -24.04
C ASN A 346 5.41 20.17 -23.00
N ARG A 347 4.43 20.29 -22.07
CA ARG A 347 4.48 21.29 -20.98
C ARG A 347 5.56 21.01 -19.96
N SER A 348 5.88 19.75 -19.74
CA SER A 348 6.96 19.36 -18.83
C SER A 348 8.35 19.64 -19.41
N ASN A 349 8.44 19.98 -20.70
CA ASN A 349 9.70 20.01 -21.44
C ASN A 349 10.38 18.62 -21.35
N THR A 350 11.62 18.51 -20.98
CA THR A 350 12.32 17.22 -20.80
C THR A 350 12.11 16.58 -19.42
N ARG A 351 11.35 17.21 -18.53
CA ARG A 351 11.26 16.79 -17.12
C ARG A 351 10.45 15.50 -16.89
N LEU A 352 9.31 15.38 -17.55
CA LEU A 352 8.49 14.18 -17.40
C LEU A 352 9.18 12.91 -17.95
N PRO A 353 9.80 12.93 -19.14
CA PRO A 353 10.60 11.80 -19.59
C PRO A 353 11.71 11.40 -18.59
N LYS A 354 12.44 12.36 -18.05
CA LYS A 354 13.49 12.09 -17.02
C LYS A 354 12.90 11.54 -15.72
N TYR A 355 11.71 11.98 -15.35
CA TYR A 355 11.00 11.42 -14.20
C TYR A 355 10.58 9.97 -14.43
N VAL A 356 10.03 9.66 -15.60
CA VAL A 356 9.68 8.27 -15.97
C VAL A 356 10.92 7.41 -15.95
N GLU A 357 12.04 7.86 -16.55
CA GLU A 357 13.33 7.17 -16.53
C GLU A 357 13.82 6.90 -15.09
N LEU A 358 13.68 7.88 -14.18
CA LEU A 358 14.02 7.67 -12.77
C LEU A 358 13.17 6.60 -12.11
N MET A 359 11.83 6.61 -12.34
CA MET A 359 10.92 5.59 -11.80
C MET A 359 11.24 4.20 -12.37
N GLU A 360 11.47 4.12 -13.68
CA GLU A 360 11.88 2.89 -14.34
C GLU A 360 13.21 2.35 -13.77
N ARG A 361 14.19 3.22 -13.53
CA ARG A 361 15.45 2.83 -12.90
C ARG A 361 15.25 2.20 -11.53
N ILE A 362 14.24 2.65 -10.75
CA ILE A 362 13.91 2.03 -9.47
C ILE A 362 13.28 0.65 -9.68
N VAL A 363 12.36 0.55 -10.63
CA VAL A 363 11.58 -0.68 -10.88
C VAL A 363 12.43 -1.78 -11.51
N TYR A 364 13.36 -1.42 -12.41
CA TYR A 364 14.26 -2.38 -13.08
C TYR A 364 15.58 -2.61 -12.36
N SER A 365 15.77 -2.06 -11.17
CA SER A 365 16.95 -2.34 -10.39
C SER A 365 16.80 -3.63 -9.60
N VAL A 366 17.82 -4.47 -9.68
CA VAL A 366 17.96 -5.67 -8.85
C VAL A 366 18.25 -5.30 -7.39
N PRO A 367 18.07 -6.24 -6.45
CA PRO A 367 18.41 -6.01 -5.04
C PRO A 367 19.82 -5.44 -4.87
N GLY A 368 19.97 -4.47 -3.97
CA GLY A 368 21.25 -3.78 -3.70
C GLY A 368 21.66 -2.72 -4.74
N LYS A 369 21.01 -2.64 -5.90
CA LYS A 369 21.27 -1.59 -6.92
C LYS A 369 20.18 -0.51 -6.97
N ARG A 370 19.07 -0.73 -6.30
CA ARG A 370 17.94 0.21 -6.27
C ARG A 370 18.33 1.50 -5.53
N PRO A 371 18.05 2.69 -6.11
CA PRO A 371 18.36 3.97 -5.47
C PRO A 371 17.69 4.10 -4.10
N SER A 372 18.39 4.72 -3.16
CA SER A 372 17.81 5.02 -1.84
C SER A 372 16.68 6.04 -1.96
N VAL A 373 15.74 6.03 -1.01
CA VAL A 373 14.65 7.03 -0.92
C VAL A 373 15.19 8.46 -0.92
N GLN A 374 16.35 8.71 -0.26
CA GLN A 374 16.99 10.02 -0.25
C GLN A 374 17.47 10.44 -1.64
N THR A 375 18.07 9.52 -2.40
CA THR A 375 18.52 9.77 -3.78
C THR A 375 17.34 10.12 -4.67
N VAL A 376 16.29 9.29 -4.63
CA VAL A 376 15.05 9.50 -5.40
C VAL A 376 14.42 10.86 -5.08
N LEU A 377 14.28 11.18 -3.79
CA LEU A 377 13.72 12.45 -3.34
C LEU A 377 14.51 13.64 -3.90
N SER A 378 15.84 13.60 -3.79
CA SER A 378 16.71 14.69 -4.27
C SER A 378 16.59 14.88 -5.78
N GLU A 379 16.52 13.81 -6.57
CA GLU A 379 16.37 13.88 -8.03
C GLU A 379 14.99 14.44 -8.43
N ILE A 380 13.90 14.02 -7.76
CA ILE A 380 12.56 14.55 -8.04
C ILE A 380 12.44 16.02 -7.62
N GLU A 381 13.00 16.41 -6.48
CA GLU A 381 13.05 17.82 -6.06
C GLU A 381 13.79 18.70 -7.08
N LEU A 382 14.86 18.18 -7.68
CA LEU A 382 15.57 18.89 -8.76
C LEU A 382 14.72 19.02 -10.02
N LEU A 383 14.02 17.95 -10.43
CA LEU A 383 13.12 17.97 -11.58
C LEU A 383 11.92 18.91 -11.36
N SER A 384 11.43 19.06 -10.13
CA SER A 384 10.28 19.89 -9.81
C SER A 384 10.56 21.40 -9.84
N LYS A 385 11.83 21.82 -9.69
CA LYS A 385 12.25 23.25 -9.61
C LYS A 385 12.53 23.91 -10.95
N LYS A 386 12.71 23.14 -12.00
CA LYS A 386 13.03 23.59 -13.36
C LYS A 386 11.80 23.67 -14.23
#